data_af788c05511497bd9c7008a422fcc490
#
_entry.id   af788c05511497bd9c7008a422fcc490
#
_cell.length_a   1.000
_cell.length_b   1.000
_cell.length_c   1.000
_cell.angle_alpha   90.00
_cell.angle_beta   90.00
_cell.angle_gamma   90.00
#
_symmetry.space_group_name_H-M   'P 1'
#
loop_
_entity.id
_entity.type
_entity.pdbx_description
1 polymer ?
#
loop_
_entity_poly.entity_id
_entity_poly.type
_entity_poly.pdbx_seq_one_letter_code
_entity_poly.pdbx_strand_id
1 'polypeptide(L)'
;MSVAVVGDQREGRLARLRAELRSAHLDALLISSRANTRYLTGFSGSNALLLVSQATAVLITDFRYRVQGQAEAGAVAEVEIEGTSLWARLWSVLP
;
A
#
# COMPACT_ATOMS: atom_id res chain seq x y z
N MET A 1 21.90 26.61 -14.28
CA MET A 1 20.63 26.64 -13.56
C MET A 1 20.35 25.28 -12.97
N SER A 2 20.10 25.25 -11.69
CA SER A 2 19.75 24.01 -11.02
C SER A 2 18.24 23.88 -10.95
N VAL A 3 17.73 22.72 -11.32
CA VAL A 3 16.31 22.39 -11.20
C VAL A 3 16.18 21.32 -10.14
N ALA A 4 15.44 21.63 -9.07
CA ALA A 4 15.08 20.65 -8.07
C ALA A 4 13.83 19.91 -8.54
N VAL A 5 13.92 18.61 -8.68
CA VAL A 5 12.76 17.77 -8.97
C VAL A 5 12.34 17.13 -7.65
N VAL A 6 11.12 17.44 -7.21
CA VAL A 6 10.53 16.78 -6.06
C VAL A 6 10.00 15.45 -6.57
N GLY A 7 10.72 14.37 -6.29
CA GLY A 7 10.34 13.03 -6.70
C GLY A 7 9.23 12.45 -5.82
N ASP A 8 8.81 11.26 -6.20
CA ASP A 8 7.85 10.48 -5.44
C ASP A 8 8.47 10.02 -4.12
N GLN A 9 7.89 10.38 -3.00
CA GLN A 9 8.40 10.07 -1.66
C GLN A 9 7.87 8.75 -1.09
N ARG A 10 6.97 8.08 -1.79
CA ARG A 10 6.30 6.87 -1.28
C ARG A 10 7.27 5.72 -1.04
N GLU A 11 8.21 5.51 -1.94
CA GLU A 11 9.24 4.48 -1.77
C GLU A 11 10.08 4.71 -0.50
N GLY A 12 10.44 5.95 -0.24
CA GLY A 12 11.18 6.30 0.97
C GLY A 12 10.35 6.10 2.24
N ARG A 13 9.05 6.39 2.18
CA ARG A 13 8.12 6.16 3.29
C ARG A 13 7.97 4.67 3.59
N LEU A 14 7.81 3.85 2.55
CA LEU A 14 7.76 2.39 2.68
C LEU A 14 9.06 1.82 3.21
N ALA A 15 10.21 2.33 2.75
CA ALA A 15 11.52 1.90 3.24
C ALA A 15 11.69 2.17 4.73
N ARG A 16 11.26 3.34 5.21
CA ARG A 16 11.31 3.67 6.64
C ARG A 16 10.39 2.78 7.45
N LEU A 17 9.18 2.52 6.96
CA LEU A 17 8.25 1.60 7.62
C LEU A 17 8.85 0.20 7.72
N ARG A 18 9.43 -0.31 6.64
CA ARG A 18 10.07 -1.63 6.63
C ARG A 18 11.24 -1.72 7.61
N ALA A 19 12.01 -0.64 7.75
CA ALA A 19 13.09 -0.59 8.75
C ALA A 19 12.53 -0.71 10.18
N GLU A 20 11.42 -0.05 10.47
CA GLU A 20 10.75 -0.15 11.76
C GLU A 20 10.17 -1.55 12.00
N LEU A 21 9.60 -2.18 10.98
CA LEU A 21 9.14 -3.56 11.08
C LEU A 21 10.29 -4.50 11.46
N ARG A 22 11.45 -4.35 10.84
CA ARG A 22 12.64 -5.14 11.18
C ARG A 22 13.05 -4.92 12.63
N SER A 23 13.10 -3.67 13.08
CA SER A 23 13.46 -3.32 14.45
C SER A 23 12.48 -3.91 15.47
N ALA A 24 11.21 -3.99 15.11
CA ALA A 24 10.16 -4.53 15.97
C ALA A 24 10.01 -6.06 15.85
N HIS A 25 10.78 -6.70 14.98
CA HIS A 25 10.69 -8.14 14.68
C HIS A 25 9.30 -8.55 14.17
N LEU A 26 8.70 -7.70 13.32
CA LEU A 26 7.40 -7.96 12.71
C LEU A 26 7.57 -8.36 11.25
N ASP A 27 6.82 -9.36 10.81
CA ASP A 27 6.86 -9.86 9.44
C ASP A 27 6.07 -8.99 8.47
N ALA A 28 4.99 -8.37 8.95
CA ALA A 28 4.12 -7.55 8.14
C ALA A 28 3.31 -6.59 9.01
N LEU A 29 2.80 -5.53 8.37
CA LEU A 29 1.87 -4.59 9.00
C LEU A 29 0.64 -4.45 8.11
N LEU A 30 -0.52 -4.61 8.73
CA LEU A 30 -1.80 -4.36 8.09
C LEU A 30 -2.26 -2.93 8.40
N ILE A 31 -2.58 -2.18 7.36
CA ILE A 31 -3.03 -0.80 7.46
C ILE A 31 -4.46 -0.74 6.92
N SER A 32 -5.39 -0.28 7.76
CA SER A 32 -6.78 -0.09 7.40
C SER A 32 -7.21 1.38 7.39
N SER A 33 -6.36 2.27 7.88
CA SER A 33 -6.61 3.71 7.88
C SER A 33 -6.49 4.30 6.48
N ARG A 34 -7.53 5.02 6.04
CA ARG A 34 -7.51 5.71 4.74
C ARG A 34 -6.36 6.71 4.64
N ALA A 35 -6.13 7.48 5.70
CA ALA A 35 -5.07 8.49 5.73
C ALA A 35 -3.69 7.85 5.58
N ASN A 36 -3.42 6.76 6.28
CA ASN A 36 -2.14 6.08 6.22
C ASN A 36 -1.93 5.35 4.89
N THR A 37 -2.98 4.75 4.34
CA THR A 37 -2.93 4.13 3.01
C THR A 37 -2.57 5.17 1.96
N ARG A 38 -3.19 6.34 2.00
CA ARG A 38 -2.89 7.44 1.08
C ARG A 38 -1.47 7.96 1.26
N TYR A 39 -1.02 8.11 2.49
CA TYR A 39 0.33 8.56 2.79
C TYR A 39 1.38 7.63 2.19
N LEU A 40 1.17 6.32 2.29
CA LEU A 40 2.15 5.32 1.85
C LEU A 40 2.05 5.00 0.35
N THR A 41 0.86 5.01 -0.22
CA THR A 41 0.64 4.53 -1.60
C THR A 41 0.09 5.57 -2.56
N GLY A 42 -0.46 6.66 -2.05
CA GLY A 42 -1.18 7.64 -2.86
C GLY A 42 -2.64 7.27 -3.14
N PHE A 43 -3.09 6.09 -2.74
CA PHE A 43 -4.47 5.67 -2.99
C PHE A 43 -5.44 6.48 -2.14
N SER A 44 -6.40 7.14 -2.79
CA SER A 44 -7.34 8.05 -2.13
C SER A 44 -8.75 7.47 -1.95
N GLY A 45 -8.98 6.24 -2.38
CA GLY A 45 -10.30 5.60 -2.26
C GLY A 45 -10.70 5.32 -0.81
N SER A 46 -11.98 5.06 -0.60
CA SER A 46 -12.56 4.96 0.74
C SER A 46 -12.55 3.54 1.32
N ASN A 47 -12.24 2.54 0.51
CA ASN A 47 -12.32 1.14 0.93
C ASN A 47 -11.10 0.37 0.47
N ALA A 48 -10.15 0.15 1.39
CA ALA A 48 -8.94 -0.59 1.09
C ALA A 48 -8.29 -1.15 2.35
N LEU A 49 -7.51 -2.21 2.14
CA LEU A 49 -6.55 -2.73 3.12
C LEU A 49 -5.18 -2.70 2.45
N LEU A 50 -4.16 -2.30 3.19
CA LEU A 50 -2.78 -2.31 2.72
C LEU A 50 -1.95 -3.23 3.62
N LEU A 51 -1.32 -4.23 3.02
CA LEU A 51 -0.42 -5.13 3.71
C LEU A 51 1.02 -4.84 3.26
N VAL A 52 1.88 -4.46 4.19
CA VAL A 52 3.29 -4.17 3.91
C VAL A 52 4.16 -5.20 4.60
N SER A 53 5.03 -5.84 3.84
CA SER A 53 6.08 -6.73 4.34
C SER A 53 7.45 -6.24 3.84
N GLN A 54 8.53 -6.94 4.21
CA GLN A 54 9.87 -6.56 3.74
C GLN A 54 9.99 -6.59 2.22
N ALA A 55 9.33 -7.55 1.58
CA ALA A 55 9.45 -7.76 0.14
C ALA A 55 8.31 -7.15 -0.68
N THR A 56 7.14 -6.92 -0.08
CA THR A 56 5.94 -6.57 -0.82
C THR A 56 5.14 -5.45 -0.16
N ALA A 57 4.30 -4.81 -0.97
CA ALA A 57 3.19 -3.98 -0.50
C ALA A 57 1.99 -4.35 -1.37
N VAL A 58 0.90 -4.79 -0.74
CA VAL A 58 -0.30 -5.24 -1.44
C VAL A 58 -1.47 -4.36 -1.02
N LEU A 59 -2.06 -3.67 -1.97
CA LEU A 59 -3.28 -2.88 -1.78
C LEU A 59 -4.48 -3.69 -2.23
N ILE A 60 -5.40 -3.97 -1.33
CA ILE A 60 -6.63 -4.69 -1.61
C ILE A 60 -7.76 -3.69 -1.60
N THR A 61 -8.52 -3.58 -2.69
CA THR A 61 -9.65 -2.68 -2.80
C THR A 61 -10.76 -3.32 -3.63
N ASP A 62 -11.88 -2.62 -3.79
CA ASP A 62 -13.04 -3.15 -4.52
C ASP A 62 -13.11 -2.67 -5.97
N PHE A 63 -14.08 -3.20 -6.73
CA PHE A 63 -14.23 -2.94 -8.16
C PHE A 63 -14.38 -1.47 -8.53
N ARG A 64 -14.90 -0.64 -7.64
CA ARG A 64 -15.04 0.79 -7.91
C ARG A 64 -13.69 1.44 -8.20
N TYR A 65 -12.63 0.88 -7.63
CA TYR A 65 -11.29 1.46 -7.66
C TYR A 65 -10.31 0.68 -8.53
N ARG A 66 -10.79 -0.22 -9.42
CA ARG A 66 -9.87 -1.03 -10.23
C ARG A 66 -8.95 -0.20 -11.13
N VAL A 67 -9.45 0.91 -11.69
CA VAL A 67 -8.64 1.82 -12.51
C VAL A 67 -7.87 2.79 -11.63
N GLN A 68 -8.56 3.43 -10.69
CA GLN A 68 -7.97 4.43 -9.80
C GLN A 68 -6.88 3.81 -8.93
N GLY A 69 -7.10 2.61 -8.39
CA GLY A 69 -6.13 1.92 -7.56
C GLY A 69 -4.81 1.69 -8.29
N GLN A 70 -4.87 1.18 -9.50
CA GLN A 70 -3.67 0.96 -10.30
C GLN A 70 -2.99 2.28 -10.69
N ALA A 71 -3.77 3.29 -11.05
CA ALA A 71 -3.22 4.59 -11.44
C ALA A 71 -2.54 5.29 -10.27
N GLU A 72 -3.14 5.24 -9.08
CA GLU A 72 -2.61 5.95 -7.90
C GLU A 72 -1.54 5.16 -7.15
N ALA A 73 -1.67 3.86 -7.03
CA ALA A 73 -0.82 3.05 -6.17
C ALA A 73 0.03 2.01 -6.91
N GLY A 74 -0.23 1.75 -8.17
CA GLY A 74 0.42 0.67 -8.91
C GLY A 74 1.94 0.79 -9.04
N ALA A 75 2.49 2.01 -8.91
CA ALA A 75 3.93 2.20 -8.96
C ALA A 75 4.66 1.72 -7.68
N VAL A 76 3.96 1.61 -6.55
CA VAL A 76 4.57 1.28 -5.25
C VAL A 76 3.94 0.05 -4.59
N ALA A 77 2.79 -0.41 -5.06
CA ALA A 77 2.09 -1.54 -4.47
C ALA A 77 1.50 -2.44 -5.56
N GLU A 78 1.38 -3.72 -5.25
CA GLU A 78 0.58 -4.66 -6.02
C GLU A 78 -0.89 -4.41 -5.69
N VAL A 79 -1.72 -4.16 -6.70
CA VAL A 79 -3.13 -3.83 -6.51
C VAL A 79 -3.99 -5.05 -6.78
N GLU A 80 -4.71 -5.50 -5.76
CA GLU A 80 -5.64 -6.62 -5.83
C GLU A 80 -7.07 -6.13 -5.74
N ILE A 81 -7.91 -6.56 -6.68
CA ILE A 81 -9.32 -6.17 -6.73
C ILE A 81 -10.17 -7.33 -6.21
N GLU A 82 -10.98 -7.06 -5.19
CA GLU A 82 -11.81 -8.07 -4.55
C GLU A 82 -13.30 -7.73 -4.73
N GLY A 83 -14.08 -8.72 -5.16
CA GLY A 83 -15.49 -8.54 -5.46
C GLY A 83 -16.42 -8.70 -4.27
N THR A 84 -15.98 -9.34 -3.20
CA THR A 84 -16.85 -9.65 -2.06
C THR A 84 -16.32 -9.08 -0.74
N SER A 85 -15.22 -9.62 -0.23
CA SER A 85 -14.68 -9.21 1.06
C SER A 85 -13.17 -8.94 0.95
N LEU A 86 -12.76 -7.72 1.34
CA LEU A 86 -11.34 -7.38 1.39
C LEU A 86 -10.60 -8.26 2.40
N TRP A 87 -11.24 -8.60 3.50
CA TRP A 87 -10.67 -9.44 4.54
C TRP A 87 -10.45 -10.87 4.05
N ALA A 88 -11.35 -11.40 3.22
CA ALA A 88 -11.17 -12.71 2.62
C ALA A 88 -9.96 -12.74 1.69
N ARG A 89 -9.77 -11.69 0.88
CA ARG A 89 -8.58 -11.56 0.03
C ARG A 89 -7.31 -11.43 0.87
N LEU A 90 -7.37 -10.72 1.98
CA LEU A 90 -6.24 -10.57 2.90
C LEU A 90 -5.72 -11.94 3.34
N TRP A 91 -6.58 -12.86 3.72
CA TRP A 91 -6.16 -14.19 4.14
C TRP A 91 -5.39 -14.94 3.06
N SER A 92 -5.69 -14.67 1.78
CA SER A 92 -5.00 -15.33 0.66
C SER A 92 -3.63 -14.75 0.36
N VAL A 93 -3.32 -13.53 0.82
CA VAL A 93 -2.05 -12.86 0.55
C VAL A 93 -1.15 -12.72 1.77
N LEU A 94 -1.60 -13.13 2.94
CA LEU A 94 -0.77 -13.12 4.14
C LEU A 94 0.42 -14.05 3.99
N PRO A 95 1.58 -13.64 4.46
CA PRO A 95 2.78 -14.47 4.46
C PRO A 95 2.65 -15.68 5.41
#